data_2f4a811c18ccadc37c12c6c7ce0a2b4e
#
_entry.id   2f4a811c18ccadc37c12c6c7ce0a2b4e
#
_cell.length_a   1.000
_cell.length_b   1.000
_cell.length_c   1.000
_cell.angle_alpha   90.00
_cell.angle_beta   90.00
_cell.angle_gamma   90.00
#
_symmetry.space_group_name_H-M   'P 1'
#
loop_
_entity.id
_entity.type
_entity.pdbx_description
1 polymer ?
#
loop_
_entity_poly.entity_id
_entity_poly.type
_entity_poly.pdbx_seq_one_letter_code
_entity_poly.pdbx_strand_id
1 'polypeptide(L)'
;MKNLTLENIARVCGGTYYGPADKLQEEVISVTTDSRKAEEGCLFVPIVGERVDAHKFIQQVMEAGALATLSERVLENADFPYIVVESSLQAVKDIAEFYLKQLQIPVVGITGSVGKTSTKEVIASVLSQKYRTLKTQGNFNNELGLPLTVFRLRDEDEIAVLEMGISDFGEMTRLAQIARPDTCVITNIGTCHLENLGNRDGVLKAKTEIFQFLRPDGHIVLNGDDDKLATVKGYKEVKPVFFGMGNGCQVYGDEIVSRGLKGMTCTIHLGDNAFTVDIPMPGRHMVYNALAAAAVGNIYGLTTEQIKAGIESLEPISGRFRMIETDKFLIVDDCYNANPMSMKASLDVLKDGAGRRVAVLGD
;
A
#
# COMPACT_ATOMS: atom_id res chain seq x y z
N MET A 1 -16.33 -14.96 0.93
CA MET A 1 -15.12 -14.46 1.67
C MET A 1 -15.06 -15.22 3.00
N LYS A 2 -13.95 -15.86 3.29
CA LYS A 2 -13.79 -16.77 4.45
C LYS A 2 -14.28 -16.18 5.76
N ASN A 3 -15.22 -16.86 6.42
CA ASN A 3 -15.83 -16.48 7.69
C ASN A 3 -16.52 -15.09 7.72
N LEU A 4 -16.72 -14.44 6.59
CA LEU A 4 -17.38 -13.13 6.52
C LEU A 4 -18.90 -13.32 6.41
N THR A 5 -19.49 -14.00 7.40
CA THR A 5 -20.95 -14.19 7.54
C THR A 5 -21.61 -12.90 8.03
N LEU A 6 -22.92 -12.74 7.77
CA LEU A 6 -23.68 -11.57 8.27
C LEU A 6 -23.64 -11.48 9.80
N GLU A 7 -23.64 -12.62 10.51
CA GLU A 7 -23.49 -12.68 11.97
C GLU A 7 -22.12 -12.11 12.42
N ASN A 8 -21.03 -12.57 11.79
CA ASN A 8 -19.70 -12.09 12.11
C ASN A 8 -19.53 -10.61 11.78
N ILE A 9 -20.09 -10.15 10.65
CA ILE A 9 -20.10 -8.74 10.27
C ILE A 9 -20.82 -7.91 11.34
N ALA A 10 -22.04 -8.27 11.72
CA ALA A 10 -22.79 -7.56 12.77
C ALA A 10 -22.00 -7.50 14.08
N ARG A 11 -21.43 -8.63 14.51
CA ARG A 11 -20.65 -8.73 15.74
C ARG A 11 -19.40 -7.84 15.74
N VAL A 12 -18.62 -7.85 14.66
CA VAL A 12 -17.33 -7.10 14.63
C VAL A 12 -17.54 -5.60 14.49
N CYS A 13 -18.64 -5.17 13.84
CA CYS A 13 -19.01 -3.75 13.75
C CYS A 13 -19.79 -3.25 14.97
N GLY A 14 -20.12 -4.10 15.95
CA GLY A 14 -21.05 -3.75 17.04
C GLY A 14 -22.45 -3.40 16.52
N GLY A 15 -22.83 -3.89 15.35
CA GLY A 15 -24.10 -3.58 14.67
C GLY A 15 -25.25 -4.49 15.06
N THR A 16 -26.48 -4.03 14.74
CA THR A 16 -27.69 -4.79 14.93
C THR A 16 -28.19 -5.31 13.58
N TYR A 17 -28.31 -6.63 13.47
CA TYR A 17 -28.84 -7.29 12.28
C TYR A 17 -30.35 -7.20 12.18
N TYR A 18 -30.88 -6.94 11.02
CA TYR A 18 -32.27 -6.98 10.63
C TYR A 18 -32.45 -7.84 9.39
N GLY A 19 -33.26 -8.86 9.45
CA GLY A 19 -33.54 -9.77 8.33
C GLY A 19 -33.89 -11.19 8.78
N PRO A 20 -34.06 -12.11 7.83
CA PRO A 20 -34.33 -13.52 8.10
C PRO A 20 -33.19 -14.20 8.85
N ALA A 21 -33.48 -15.00 9.87
CA ALA A 21 -32.49 -15.65 10.73
C ALA A 21 -31.63 -16.68 9.97
N ASP A 22 -32.16 -17.31 8.94
CA ASP A 22 -31.43 -18.25 8.07
C ASP A 22 -30.34 -17.61 7.24
N LYS A 23 -30.41 -16.29 6.99
CA LYS A 23 -29.41 -15.53 6.29
C LYS A 23 -28.15 -15.19 7.14
N LEU A 24 -28.24 -15.26 8.46
CA LEU A 24 -27.13 -14.88 9.37
C LEU A 24 -25.83 -15.62 9.10
N GLN A 25 -25.90 -16.88 8.67
CA GLN A 25 -24.72 -17.71 8.38
C GLN A 25 -24.24 -17.61 6.93
N GLU A 26 -24.92 -16.86 6.07
CA GLU A 26 -24.46 -16.67 4.70
C GLU A 26 -23.23 -15.77 4.66
N GLU A 27 -22.23 -16.22 3.90
CA GLU A 27 -20.99 -15.46 3.67
C GLU A 27 -21.15 -14.51 2.48
N VAL A 28 -20.69 -13.29 2.63
CA VAL A 28 -20.61 -12.35 1.51
C VAL A 28 -19.48 -12.77 0.57
N ILE A 29 -19.64 -12.53 -0.74
CA ILE A 29 -18.62 -12.85 -1.74
C ILE A 29 -17.64 -11.70 -1.96
N SER A 30 -18.11 -10.46 -1.72
CA SER A 30 -17.31 -9.24 -1.83
C SER A 30 -17.88 -8.12 -0.96
N VAL A 31 -17.12 -7.07 -0.76
CA VAL A 31 -17.53 -5.85 -0.05
C VAL A 31 -17.28 -4.66 -0.96
N THR A 32 -18.30 -3.81 -1.15
CA THR A 32 -18.19 -2.61 -1.98
C THR A 32 -18.81 -1.39 -1.32
N THR A 33 -18.19 -0.22 -1.54
CA THR A 33 -18.72 1.09 -1.18
C THR A 33 -19.25 1.86 -2.40
N ASP A 34 -19.06 1.30 -3.61
CA ASP A 34 -19.49 1.89 -4.88
C ASP A 34 -20.71 1.13 -5.41
N SER A 35 -21.88 1.77 -5.40
CA SER A 35 -23.13 1.17 -5.87
C SER A 35 -23.11 0.67 -7.33
N ARG A 36 -22.20 1.23 -8.16
CA ARG A 36 -22.03 0.83 -9.56
C ARG A 36 -21.26 -0.48 -9.72
N LYS A 37 -20.60 -0.94 -8.64
CA LYS A 37 -19.82 -2.18 -8.55
C LYS A 37 -20.53 -3.25 -7.72
N ALA A 38 -21.80 -3.01 -7.40
CA ALA A 38 -22.61 -4.00 -6.70
C ALA A 38 -22.78 -5.24 -7.60
N GLU A 39 -22.62 -6.41 -7.00
CA GLU A 39 -22.75 -7.71 -7.64
C GLU A 39 -23.54 -8.65 -6.74
N GLU A 40 -24.06 -9.74 -7.30
CA GLU A 40 -24.80 -10.75 -6.55
C GLU A 40 -23.98 -11.28 -5.36
N GLY A 41 -24.59 -11.32 -4.18
CA GLY A 41 -23.94 -11.81 -2.95
C GLY A 41 -22.97 -10.84 -2.27
N CYS A 42 -22.81 -9.61 -2.74
CA CYS A 42 -21.93 -8.62 -2.10
C CYS A 42 -22.53 -8.04 -0.81
N LEU A 43 -21.68 -7.50 0.06
CA LEU A 43 -22.05 -6.54 1.11
C LEU A 43 -21.88 -5.13 0.58
N PHE A 44 -22.94 -4.34 0.60
CA PHE A 44 -22.83 -2.91 0.32
C PHE A 44 -22.60 -2.11 1.60
N VAL A 45 -21.60 -1.22 1.57
CA VAL A 45 -21.29 -0.32 2.68
C VAL A 45 -21.48 1.13 2.21
N PRO A 46 -22.64 1.73 2.47
CA PRO A 46 -22.91 3.12 2.10
C PRO A 46 -22.10 4.08 2.97
N ILE A 47 -21.28 4.89 2.34
CA ILE A 47 -20.50 5.93 3.03
C ILE A 47 -21.21 7.27 2.87
N VAL A 48 -21.32 8.02 3.96
CA VAL A 48 -21.77 9.41 3.95
C VAL A 48 -20.58 10.30 3.59
N GLY A 49 -20.56 10.81 2.38
CA GLY A 49 -19.53 11.72 1.89
C GLY A 49 -19.98 13.18 1.95
N GLU A 50 -19.09 14.11 1.74
CA GLU A 50 -19.37 15.57 1.75
C GLU A 50 -20.47 15.99 0.78
N ARG A 51 -20.58 15.33 -0.38
CA ARG A 51 -21.52 15.70 -1.46
C ARG A 51 -22.67 14.71 -1.62
N VAL A 52 -22.50 13.49 -1.18
CA VAL A 52 -23.45 12.41 -1.46
C VAL A 52 -23.55 11.47 -0.24
N ASP A 53 -24.77 11.24 0.23
CA ASP A 53 -25.11 10.15 1.13
C ASP A 53 -25.40 8.91 0.29
N ALA A 54 -24.53 7.89 0.37
CA ALA A 54 -24.65 6.66 -0.42
C ALA A 54 -25.81 5.77 0.04
N HIS A 55 -26.46 6.02 1.18
CA HIS A 55 -27.64 5.28 1.63
C HIS A 55 -28.80 5.34 0.62
N LYS A 56 -28.88 6.41 -0.17
CA LYS A 56 -29.89 6.53 -1.23
C LYS A 56 -29.79 5.46 -2.34
N PHE A 57 -28.66 4.78 -2.43
CA PHE A 57 -28.44 3.71 -3.42
C PHE A 57 -28.73 2.31 -2.89
N ILE A 58 -29.09 2.16 -1.60
CA ILE A 58 -29.32 0.86 -0.97
C ILE A 58 -30.33 0.04 -1.78
N GLN A 59 -31.51 0.61 -2.09
CA GLN A 59 -32.56 -0.09 -2.82
C GLN A 59 -32.05 -0.61 -4.17
N GLN A 60 -31.39 0.23 -4.94
CA GLN A 60 -30.80 -0.13 -6.25
C GLN A 60 -29.79 -1.29 -6.12
N VAL A 61 -28.96 -1.26 -5.09
CA VAL A 61 -27.92 -2.27 -4.86
C VAL A 61 -28.53 -3.60 -4.44
N MET A 62 -29.57 -3.58 -3.61
CA MET A 62 -30.28 -4.79 -3.22
C MET A 62 -31.02 -5.42 -4.42
N GLU A 63 -31.63 -4.61 -5.29
CA GLU A 63 -32.24 -5.05 -6.57
C GLU A 63 -31.21 -5.67 -7.53
N ALA A 64 -29.93 -5.24 -7.44
CA ALA A 64 -28.81 -5.83 -8.20
C ALA A 64 -28.31 -7.17 -7.60
N GLY A 65 -28.90 -7.66 -6.52
CA GLY A 65 -28.61 -8.97 -5.95
C GLY A 65 -27.60 -8.96 -4.78
N ALA A 66 -27.30 -7.80 -4.18
CA ALA A 66 -26.49 -7.79 -2.95
C ALA A 66 -27.10 -8.67 -1.86
N LEU A 67 -26.27 -9.38 -1.10
CA LEU A 67 -26.72 -10.22 0.01
C LEU A 67 -27.26 -9.38 1.17
N ALA A 68 -26.57 -8.28 1.49
CA ALA A 68 -26.94 -7.37 2.56
C ALA A 68 -26.34 -5.97 2.37
N THR A 69 -26.81 -5.02 3.15
CA THR A 69 -26.22 -3.68 3.26
C THR A 69 -25.94 -3.31 4.71
N LEU A 70 -24.95 -2.44 4.94
CA LEU A 70 -24.90 -1.68 6.19
C LEU A 70 -25.83 -0.47 6.09
N SER A 71 -26.19 0.11 7.23
CA SER A 71 -26.91 1.38 7.30
C SER A 71 -26.60 2.08 8.62
N GLU A 72 -26.47 3.41 8.60
CA GLU A 72 -26.33 4.22 9.83
C GLU A 72 -27.69 4.58 10.46
N ARG A 73 -28.79 4.02 9.94
CA ARG A 73 -30.15 4.22 10.42
C ARG A 73 -31.01 2.99 10.19
N VAL A 74 -32.07 2.84 10.97
CA VAL A 74 -33.06 1.82 10.73
C VAL A 74 -33.80 2.13 9.43
N LEU A 75 -33.91 1.12 8.55
CA LEU A 75 -34.61 1.23 7.26
C LEU A 75 -36.08 0.86 7.43
N GLU A 76 -36.97 1.80 7.09
CA GLU A 76 -38.39 1.56 7.10
C GLU A 76 -38.83 0.62 5.95
N ASN A 77 -39.61 -0.40 6.24
CA ASN A 77 -40.15 -1.35 5.25
C ASN A 77 -39.10 -2.10 4.41
N ALA A 78 -37.87 -2.29 4.92
CA ALA A 78 -36.90 -3.13 4.25
C ALA A 78 -37.31 -4.60 4.31
N ASP A 79 -37.35 -5.26 3.14
CA ASP A 79 -37.64 -6.66 2.95
C ASP A 79 -36.41 -7.53 2.68
N PHE A 80 -35.23 -6.94 2.91
CA PHE A 80 -33.90 -7.52 2.69
C PHE A 80 -33.01 -7.44 3.94
N PRO A 81 -31.94 -8.28 4.03
CA PRO A 81 -31.02 -8.25 5.16
C PRO A 81 -30.22 -6.95 5.22
N TYR A 82 -30.13 -6.34 6.40
CA TYR A 82 -29.24 -5.20 6.64
C TYR A 82 -28.74 -5.17 8.08
N ILE A 83 -27.64 -4.46 8.30
CA ILE A 83 -27.01 -4.31 9.62
C ILE A 83 -26.91 -2.81 9.93
N VAL A 84 -27.54 -2.39 11.03
CA VAL A 84 -27.44 -1.02 11.53
C VAL A 84 -26.16 -0.87 12.33
N VAL A 85 -25.33 0.13 11.94
CA VAL A 85 -24.06 0.47 12.57
C VAL A 85 -24.04 1.94 12.96
N GLU A 86 -23.21 2.32 13.91
CA GLU A 86 -23.01 3.73 14.30
C GLU A 86 -22.32 4.53 13.18
N SER A 87 -21.33 3.92 12.52
CA SER A 87 -20.56 4.53 11.43
C SER A 87 -20.16 3.49 10.39
N SER A 88 -20.61 3.68 9.16
CA SER A 88 -20.24 2.83 8.02
C SER A 88 -18.72 2.89 7.73
N LEU A 89 -18.09 4.05 7.93
CA LEU A 89 -16.65 4.21 7.75
C LEU A 89 -15.86 3.44 8.82
N GLN A 90 -16.31 3.41 10.07
CA GLN A 90 -15.68 2.59 11.11
C GLN A 90 -15.94 1.10 10.84
N ALA A 91 -17.16 0.74 10.49
CA ALA A 91 -17.53 -0.64 10.20
C ALA A 91 -16.69 -1.26 9.08
N VAL A 92 -16.40 -0.51 7.99
CA VAL A 92 -15.54 -1.02 6.91
C VAL A 92 -14.12 -1.34 7.39
N LYS A 93 -13.60 -0.58 8.35
CA LYS A 93 -12.28 -0.84 8.96
C LYS A 93 -12.31 -2.09 9.85
N ASP A 94 -13.33 -2.23 10.69
CA ASP A 94 -13.48 -3.35 11.60
C ASP A 94 -13.67 -4.68 10.84
N ILE A 95 -14.47 -4.66 9.77
CA ILE A 95 -14.66 -5.80 8.86
C ILE A 95 -13.34 -6.19 8.18
N ALA A 96 -12.57 -5.21 7.70
CA ALA A 96 -11.29 -5.46 7.04
C ALA A 96 -10.25 -6.04 8.00
N GLU A 97 -10.15 -5.50 9.22
CA GLU A 97 -9.28 -6.05 10.27
C GLU A 97 -9.65 -7.50 10.59
N PHE A 98 -10.95 -7.77 10.78
CA PHE A 98 -11.45 -9.12 11.04
C PHE A 98 -11.11 -10.06 9.88
N TYR A 99 -11.42 -9.66 8.65
CA TYR A 99 -11.19 -10.50 7.46
C TYR A 99 -9.71 -10.84 7.26
N LEU A 100 -8.81 -9.84 7.36
CA LEU A 100 -7.38 -10.07 7.21
C LEU A 100 -6.84 -11.05 8.27
N LYS A 101 -7.35 -10.98 9.50
CA LYS A 101 -7.00 -11.94 10.56
C LYS A 101 -7.41 -13.38 10.23
N GLN A 102 -8.49 -13.60 9.45
CA GLN A 102 -8.92 -14.96 9.05
C GLN A 102 -7.98 -15.59 8.02
N LEU A 103 -7.36 -14.79 7.17
CA LEU A 103 -6.47 -15.26 6.10
C LEU A 103 -5.10 -15.72 6.63
N GLN A 104 -4.64 -15.16 7.74
CA GLN A 104 -3.37 -15.53 8.41
C GLN A 104 -2.14 -15.43 7.48
N ILE A 105 -2.18 -14.59 6.47
CA ILE A 105 -1.07 -14.36 5.55
C ILE A 105 -0.13 -13.25 6.07
N PRO A 106 1.16 -13.29 5.71
CA PRO A 106 2.08 -12.20 6.01
C PRO A 106 1.68 -10.90 5.31
N VAL A 107 1.94 -9.79 5.98
CA VAL A 107 1.68 -8.44 5.46
C VAL A 107 2.94 -7.59 5.48
N VAL A 108 3.31 -7.04 4.34
CA VAL A 108 4.34 -6.00 4.21
C VAL A 108 3.65 -4.64 4.15
N GLY A 109 3.74 -3.86 5.22
CA GLY A 109 3.23 -2.49 5.29
C GLY A 109 4.29 -1.48 4.85
N ILE A 110 3.96 -0.61 3.89
CA ILE A 110 4.91 0.35 3.32
C ILE A 110 4.41 1.76 3.51
N THR A 111 5.25 2.61 4.11
CA THR A 111 5.00 4.05 4.21
C THR A 111 6.25 4.87 3.87
N GLY A 112 6.14 6.18 3.92
CA GLY A 112 7.20 7.13 3.64
C GLY A 112 6.66 8.43 3.07
N SER A 113 7.48 9.45 2.98
CA SER A 113 7.07 10.73 2.40
C SER A 113 6.98 10.63 0.87
N VAL A 114 7.97 10.02 0.23
CA VAL A 114 8.08 9.83 -1.22
C VAL A 114 8.44 8.38 -1.54
N GLY A 115 8.08 7.91 -2.74
CA GLY A 115 8.50 6.61 -3.25
C GLY A 115 7.70 5.41 -2.75
N LYS A 116 6.66 5.58 -1.93
CA LYS A 116 5.82 4.48 -1.42
C LYS A 116 5.31 3.56 -2.53
N THR A 117 4.66 4.13 -3.53
CA THR A 117 4.07 3.37 -4.64
C THR A 117 5.13 2.62 -5.44
N SER A 118 6.23 3.30 -5.81
CA SER A 118 7.31 2.66 -6.54
C SER A 118 7.97 1.54 -5.72
N THR A 119 8.24 1.77 -4.43
CA THR A 119 8.77 0.74 -3.53
C THR A 119 7.81 -0.45 -3.40
N LYS A 120 6.52 -0.19 -3.26
CA LYS A 120 5.47 -1.22 -3.22
C LYS A 120 5.50 -2.08 -4.50
N GLU A 121 5.61 -1.45 -5.67
CA GLU A 121 5.63 -2.17 -6.94
C GLU A 121 6.88 -3.08 -7.05
N VAL A 122 8.07 -2.57 -6.68
CA VAL A 122 9.30 -3.38 -6.73
C VAL A 122 9.24 -4.52 -5.70
N ILE A 123 8.79 -4.26 -4.47
CA ILE A 123 8.64 -5.30 -3.43
C ILE A 123 7.64 -6.37 -3.90
N ALA A 124 6.49 -5.97 -4.44
CA ALA A 124 5.50 -6.91 -4.94
C ALA A 124 6.02 -7.72 -6.12
N SER A 125 6.77 -7.11 -7.06
CA SER A 125 7.41 -7.80 -8.18
C SER A 125 8.41 -8.85 -7.69
N VAL A 126 9.23 -8.51 -6.71
CA VAL A 126 10.19 -9.44 -6.08
C VAL A 126 9.46 -10.59 -5.38
N LEU A 127 8.50 -10.29 -4.51
CA LEU A 127 7.77 -11.32 -3.77
C LEU A 127 6.97 -12.25 -4.69
N SER A 128 6.48 -11.75 -5.82
CA SER A 128 5.73 -12.53 -6.82
C SER A 128 6.59 -13.58 -7.54
N GLN A 129 7.93 -13.55 -7.39
CA GLN A 129 8.80 -14.61 -7.89
C GLN A 129 8.68 -15.93 -7.07
N LYS A 130 8.03 -15.84 -5.90
CA LYS A 130 7.88 -17.01 -5.01
C LYS A 130 6.47 -17.17 -4.47
N TYR A 131 5.73 -16.09 -4.27
CA TYR A 131 4.43 -16.07 -3.59
C TYR A 131 3.33 -15.48 -4.48
N ARG A 132 2.10 -15.96 -4.31
CA ARG A 132 0.91 -15.28 -4.84
C ARG A 132 0.70 -14.00 -4.03
N THR A 133 1.09 -12.89 -4.64
CA THR A 133 1.21 -11.60 -3.97
C THR A 133 0.06 -10.67 -4.36
N LEU A 134 -0.76 -10.26 -3.40
CA LEU A 134 -1.69 -9.14 -3.59
C LEU A 134 -1.02 -7.83 -3.16
N LYS A 135 -1.21 -6.77 -3.94
CA LYS A 135 -0.71 -5.42 -3.61
C LYS A 135 -1.81 -4.36 -3.69
N THR A 136 -1.61 -3.26 -2.96
CA THR A 136 -2.43 -2.06 -3.09
C THR A 136 -2.45 -1.59 -4.55
N GLN A 137 -3.65 -1.38 -5.11
CA GLN A 137 -3.84 -0.79 -6.43
C GLN A 137 -4.01 0.73 -6.33
N GLY A 138 -3.46 1.45 -7.31
CA GLY A 138 -3.57 2.91 -7.38
C GLY A 138 -3.16 3.57 -6.07
N ASN A 139 -4.04 4.42 -5.53
CA ASN A 139 -3.87 5.16 -4.29
C ASN A 139 -4.79 4.69 -3.15
N PHE A 140 -5.23 3.44 -3.15
CA PHE A 140 -6.05 2.86 -2.07
C PHE A 140 -5.23 2.60 -0.79
N ASN A 141 -4.62 3.66 -0.26
CA ASN A 141 -3.63 3.64 0.82
C ASN A 141 -4.05 4.41 2.08
N ASN A 142 -5.28 4.96 2.10
CA ASN A 142 -5.86 5.69 3.23
C ASN A 142 -6.86 4.83 4.03
N GLU A 143 -7.55 5.42 5.01
CA GLU A 143 -8.48 4.74 5.91
C GLU A 143 -9.70 4.08 5.25
N LEU A 144 -10.03 4.45 4.01
CA LEU A 144 -11.05 3.77 3.20
C LEU A 144 -10.41 2.84 2.16
N GLY A 145 -9.33 3.28 1.53
CA GLY A 145 -8.66 2.54 0.47
C GLY A 145 -7.97 1.25 0.93
N LEU A 146 -7.33 1.28 2.11
CA LEU A 146 -6.70 0.10 2.69
C LEU A 146 -7.69 -1.03 2.96
N PRO A 147 -8.84 -0.81 3.64
CA PRO A 147 -9.91 -1.80 3.75
C PRO A 147 -10.35 -2.39 2.40
N LEU A 148 -10.59 -1.54 1.41
CA LEU A 148 -10.99 -1.99 0.08
C LEU A 148 -9.91 -2.83 -0.61
N THR A 149 -8.64 -2.57 -0.33
CA THR A 149 -7.54 -3.43 -0.78
C THR A 149 -7.57 -4.78 -0.07
N VAL A 150 -7.79 -4.79 1.25
CA VAL A 150 -7.91 -6.03 2.06
C VAL A 150 -9.07 -6.91 1.58
N PHE A 151 -10.20 -6.33 1.21
CA PHE A 151 -11.34 -7.11 0.69
C PHE A 151 -11.10 -7.76 -0.67
N ARG A 152 -10.01 -7.45 -1.35
CA ARG A 152 -9.61 -8.14 -2.59
C ARG A 152 -8.80 -9.40 -2.34
N LEU A 153 -8.26 -9.60 -1.14
CA LEU A 153 -7.56 -10.82 -0.76
C LEU A 153 -8.48 -12.03 -0.84
N ARG A 154 -7.91 -13.15 -1.22
CA ARG A 154 -8.56 -14.46 -1.30
C ARG A 154 -7.73 -15.51 -0.59
N ASP A 155 -8.29 -16.69 -0.37
CA ASP A 155 -7.62 -17.80 0.35
C ASP A 155 -6.36 -18.31 -0.36
N GLU A 156 -6.25 -18.06 -1.66
CA GLU A 156 -5.08 -18.41 -2.46
C GLU A 156 -3.93 -17.40 -2.39
N ASP A 157 -4.16 -16.18 -1.91
CA ASP A 157 -3.09 -15.20 -1.72
C ASP A 157 -2.19 -15.61 -0.55
N GLU A 158 -0.88 -15.54 -0.77
CA GLU A 158 0.12 -16.00 0.20
C GLU A 158 0.82 -14.85 0.93
N ILE A 159 0.78 -13.64 0.38
CA ILE A 159 1.36 -12.45 0.98
C ILE A 159 0.67 -11.18 0.47
N ALA A 160 0.51 -10.18 1.34
CA ALA A 160 -0.04 -8.89 0.99
C ALA A 160 1.01 -7.77 1.10
N VAL A 161 1.06 -6.88 0.11
CA VAL A 161 1.92 -5.67 0.10
C VAL A 161 1.02 -4.44 0.14
N LEU A 162 0.92 -3.84 1.32
CA LEU A 162 -0.04 -2.78 1.61
C LEU A 162 0.65 -1.42 1.73
N GLU A 163 0.34 -0.50 0.82
CA GLU A 163 0.76 0.89 0.90
C GLU A 163 -0.09 1.65 1.93
N MET A 164 0.57 2.43 2.80
CA MET A 164 -0.06 3.15 3.90
C MET A 164 0.32 4.63 3.83
N GLY A 165 -0.61 5.45 3.39
CA GLY A 165 -0.49 6.90 3.25
C GLY A 165 -1.18 7.63 4.40
N ILE A 166 -0.54 8.66 4.94
CA ILE A 166 -1.07 9.47 6.04
C ILE A 166 -0.82 10.96 5.79
N SER A 167 -1.69 11.77 6.37
CA SER A 167 -1.63 13.22 6.38
C SER A 167 -1.56 13.80 7.80
N ASP A 168 -1.97 13.03 8.82
CA ASP A 168 -2.05 13.48 10.22
C ASP A 168 -1.64 12.38 11.21
N PHE A 169 -1.44 12.78 12.46
CA PHE A 169 -1.15 11.86 13.57
C PHE A 169 -2.33 10.91 13.82
N GLY A 170 -2.01 9.68 14.23
CA GLY A 170 -2.99 8.64 14.55
C GLY A 170 -3.59 7.94 13.32
N GLU A 171 -3.49 8.51 12.11
CA GLU A 171 -3.94 7.82 10.89
C GLU A 171 -3.13 6.54 10.67
N MET A 172 -1.81 6.60 10.85
CA MET A 172 -0.96 5.41 10.71
C MET A 172 -1.29 4.34 11.73
N THR A 173 -1.61 4.72 12.96
CA THR A 173 -2.06 3.80 14.01
C THR A 173 -3.32 3.04 13.56
N ARG A 174 -4.32 3.74 13.00
CA ARG A 174 -5.57 3.12 12.51
C ARG A 174 -5.32 2.19 11.30
N LEU A 175 -4.47 2.60 10.37
CA LEU A 175 -4.08 1.76 9.23
C LEU A 175 -3.30 0.51 9.68
N ALA A 176 -2.35 0.68 10.61
CA ALA A 176 -1.55 -0.41 11.14
C ALA A 176 -2.38 -1.40 11.97
N GLN A 177 -3.44 -0.94 12.64
CA GLN A 177 -4.38 -1.79 13.35
C GLN A 177 -5.09 -2.76 12.39
N ILE A 178 -5.52 -2.27 11.23
CA ILE A 178 -6.15 -3.09 10.18
C ILE A 178 -5.14 -4.06 9.58
N ALA A 179 -3.98 -3.53 9.14
CA ALA A 179 -2.97 -4.28 8.38
C ALA A 179 -2.17 -5.26 9.25
N ARG A 180 -1.89 -4.93 10.52
CA ARG A 180 -1.06 -5.72 11.46
C ARG A 180 0.19 -6.27 10.79
N PRO A 181 1.07 -5.41 10.27
CA PRO A 181 2.15 -5.83 9.40
C PRO A 181 3.15 -6.76 10.11
N ASP A 182 3.63 -7.76 9.37
CA ASP A 182 4.78 -8.60 9.73
C ASP A 182 6.09 -7.91 9.38
N THR A 183 6.08 -7.10 8.33
CA THR A 183 7.22 -6.29 7.91
C THR A 183 6.79 -4.86 7.69
N CYS A 184 7.45 -3.91 8.36
CA CYS A 184 7.24 -2.48 8.21
C CYS A 184 8.38 -1.87 7.39
N VAL A 185 8.07 -1.23 6.26
CA VAL A 185 9.03 -0.55 5.40
C VAL A 185 8.78 0.95 5.42
N ILE A 186 9.81 1.76 5.73
CA ILE A 186 9.73 3.23 5.63
C ILE A 186 10.78 3.72 4.65
N THR A 187 10.34 4.35 3.56
CA THR A 187 11.21 4.74 2.45
C THR A 187 12.06 5.98 2.76
N ASN A 188 11.46 7.01 3.35
CA ASN A 188 12.14 8.25 3.74
C ASN A 188 11.23 9.16 4.58
N ILE A 189 11.84 10.17 5.24
CA ILE A 189 11.19 11.22 6.01
C ILE A 189 11.45 12.58 5.36
N GLY A 190 10.55 13.00 4.50
CA GLY A 190 10.58 14.30 3.82
C GLY A 190 9.73 15.36 4.51
N THR A 191 9.33 16.37 3.73
CA THR A 191 8.60 17.56 4.19
C THR A 191 7.12 17.55 3.76
N CYS A 192 6.53 16.36 3.60
CA CYS A 192 5.11 16.23 3.25
C CYS A 192 4.22 16.47 4.49
N HIS A 193 3.04 17.07 4.29
CA HIS A 193 2.00 17.28 5.32
C HIS A 193 2.49 18.04 6.55
N LEU A 194 3.43 19.00 6.38
CA LEU A 194 3.97 19.80 7.49
C LEU A 194 2.91 20.68 8.17
N GLU A 195 1.84 21.01 7.48
CA GLU A 195 0.69 21.73 8.02
C GLU A 195 0.07 21.02 9.23
N ASN A 196 -0.01 19.68 9.19
CA ASN A 196 -0.55 18.85 10.27
C ASN A 196 0.55 18.27 11.17
N LEU A 197 1.69 17.90 10.57
CA LEU A 197 2.77 17.19 11.28
C LEU A 197 3.88 18.13 11.80
N GLY A 198 3.81 19.42 11.48
CA GLY A 198 4.68 20.48 11.97
C GLY A 198 6.08 20.48 11.33
N ASN A 199 6.87 19.46 11.52
CA ASN A 199 8.23 19.33 11.01
C ASN A 199 8.61 17.87 10.71
N ARG A 200 9.85 17.64 10.23
CA ARG A 200 10.32 16.27 9.91
C ARG A 200 10.35 15.32 11.11
N ASP A 201 10.49 15.81 12.33
CA ASP A 201 10.40 14.95 13.52
C ASP A 201 8.95 14.51 13.76
N GLY A 202 7.97 15.39 13.51
CA GLY A 202 6.56 15.02 13.51
C GLY A 202 6.23 14.02 12.41
N VAL A 203 6.78 14.17 11.20
CA VAL A 203 6.64 13.19 10.11
C VAL A 203 7.23 11.83 10.51
N LEU A 204 8.43 11.81 11.13
CA LEU A 204 9.04 10.58 11.66
C LEU A 204 8.12 9.92 12.69
N LYS A 205 7.65 10.71 13.69
CA LYS A 205 6.76 10.23 14.74
C LYS A 205 5.49 9.60 14.17
N ALA A 206 4.81 10.30 13.26
CA ALA A 206 3.57 9.82 12.64
C ALA A 206 3.78 8.54 11.83
N LYS A 207 4.88 8.45 11.05
CA LYS A 207 5.14 7.26 10.22
C LYS A 207 5.60 6.07 11.03
N THR A 208 6.33 6.27 12.12
CA THR A 208 6.76 5.18 13.02
C THR A 208 5.62 4.62 13.88
N GLU A 209 4.43 5.23 13.88
CA GLU A 209 3.22 4.62 14.44
C GLU A 209 2.89 3.27 13.78
N ILE A 210 3.36 3.00 12.57
CA ILE A 210 3.21 1.70 11.89
C ILE A 210 3.73 0.53 12.74
N PHE A 211 4.69 0.76 13.61
CA PHE A 211 5.28 -0.27 14.47
C PHE A 211 4.36 -0.71 15.60
N GLN A 212 3.33 0.06 15.96
CA GLN A 212 2.48 -0.24 17.13
C GLN A 212 1.78 -1.59 17.04
N PHE A 213 1.48 -2.03 15.82
CA PHE A 213 0.83 -3.31 15.53
C PHE A 213 1.75 -4.32 14.84
N LEU A 214 3.06 -4.06 14.81
CA LEU A 214 4.06 -5.02 14.34
C LEU A 214 4.01 -6.29 15.19
N ARG A 215 4.04 -7.45 14.55
CA ARG A 215 4.08 -8.74 15.26
C ARG A 215 5.39 -8.89 16.03
N PRO A 216 5.43 -9.68 17.13
CA PRO A 216 6.63 -9.82 17.96
C PRO A 216 7.86 -10.33 17.20
N ASP A 217 7.66 -11.20 16.20
CA ASP A 217 8.66 -11.78 15.31
C ASP A 217 8.78 -11.05 13.97
N GLY A 218 8.20 -9.85 13.90
CA GLY A 218 8.17 -9.04 12.70
C GLY A 218 9.49 -8.35 12.38
N HIS A 219 9.51 -7.64 11.26
CA HIS A 219 10.69 -6.99 10.72
C HIS A 219 10.47 -5.49 10.47
N ILE A 220 11.54 -4.71 10.66
CA ILE A 220 11.57 -3.27 10.36
C ILE A 220 12.64 -3.06 9.29
N VAL A 221 12.29 -2.45 8.16
CA VAL A 221 13.18 -2.18 7.03
C VAL A 221 13.19 -0.68 6.76
N LEU A 222 14.34 -0.02 6.95
CA LEU A 222 14.48 1.43 6.93
C LEU A 222 15.59 1.88 5.97
N ASN A 223 15.37 3.02 5.33
CA ASN A 223 16.43 3.69 4.56
C ASN A 223 17.48 4.28 5.52
N GLY A 224 18.68 3.70 5.53
CA GLY A 224 19.79 4.12 6.39
C GLY A 224 20.47 5.41 5.94
N ASP A 225 20.26 5.85 4.70
CA ASP A 225 20.77 7.12 4.19
C ASP A 225 19.83 8.29 4.49
N ASP A 226 18.65 8.04 5.05
CA ASP A 226 17.76 9.08 5.56
C ASP A 226 18.19 9.45 7.00
N ASP A 227 18.56 10.71 7.20
CA ASP A 227 19.09 11.22 8.50
C ASP A 227 18.14 11.02 9.67
N LYS A 228 16.81 11.00 9.41
CA LYS A 228 15.80 10.77 10.45
C LYS A 228 15.61 9.27 10.71
N LEU A 229 15.51 8.45 9.66
CA LEU A 229 15.35 7.00 9.83
C LEU A 229 16.59 6.35 10.45
N ALA A 230 17.80 6.83 10.14
CA ALA A 230 19.06 6.36 10.74
C ALA A 230 19.09 6.52 12.27
N THR A 231 18.28 7.40 12.84
CA THR A 231 18.17 7.56 14.32
C THR A 231 17.30 6.50 14.98
N VAL A 232 16.49 5.77 14.23
CA VAL A 232 15.55 4.76 14.75
C VAL A 232 16.33 3.54 15.24
N LYS A 233 16.22 3.22 16.51
CA LYS A 233 16.93 2.07 17.11
C LYS A 233 16.14 0.76 17.03
N GLY A 234 14.86 0.83 16.62
CA GLY A 234 13.92 -0.27 16.55
C GLY A 234 12.64 -0.02 17.33
N TYR A 235 11.85 -1.05 17.49
CA TYR A 235 10.62 -1.02 18.28
C TYR A 235 10.53 -2.29 19.12
N LYS A 236 10.39 -2.14 20.44
CA LYS A 236 10.53 -3.25 21.39
C LYS A 236 11.87 -3.97 21.15
N GLU A 237 11.86 -5.29 20.99
CA GLU A 237 13.07 -6.10 20.73
C GLU A 237 13.45 -6.18 19.23
N VAL A 238 12.61 -5.62 18.32
CA VAL A 238 12.85 -5.70 16.87
C VAL A 238 13.79 -4.58 16.45
N LYS A 239 14.97 -4.97 15.98
CA LYS A 239 15.96 -4.05 15.40
C LYS A 239 15.71 -3.84 13.91
N PRO A 240 15.98 -2.62 13.38
CA PRO A 240 15.80 -2.38 11.96
C PRO A 240 16.91 -3.03 11.12
N VAL A 241 16.54 -3.52 9.95
CA VAL A 241 17.43 -3.80 8.82
C VAL A 241 17.50 -2.51 8.00
N PHE A 242 18.68 -1.95 7.88
CA PHE A 242 18.92 -0.75 7.09
C PHE A 242 19.32 -1.10 5.66
N PHE A 243 18.71 -0.40 4.70
CA PHE A 243 19.13 -0.41 3.29
C PHE A 243 19.63 0.98 2.88
N GLY A 244 20.59 1.05 1.97
CA GLY A 244 21.13 2.34 1.51
C GLY A 244 22.20 2.20 0.43
N MET A 245 22.81 3.32 0.00
CA MET A 245 23.89 3.34 -0.95
C MET A 245 25.24 3.41 -0.22
N GLY A 246 25.99 2.33 -0.29
CA GLY A 246 27.28 2.20 0.40
C GLY A 246 27.21 1.25 1.60
N ASN A 247 28.36 0.85 2.08
CA ASN A 247 28.57 -0.26 3.03
C ASN A 247 28.23 0.02 4.49
N GLY A 248 27.52 1.14 4.79
CA GLY A 248 27.03 1.45 6.12
C GLY A 248 25.75 0.74 6.50
N CYS A 249 25.08 0.09 5.55
CA CYS A 249 23.80 -0.62 5.72
C CYS A 249 23.97 -2.13 5.57
N GLN A 250 23.05 -2.91 6.13
CA GLN A 250 23.06 -4.38 5.98
C GLN A 250 22.73 -4.82 4.54
N VAL A 251 21.90 -4.04 3.84
CA VAL A 251 21.62 -4.22 2.41
C VAL A 251 22.05 -2.94 1.70
N TYR A 252 23.03 -3.03 0.83
CA TYR A 252 23.53 -1.82 0.20
C TYR A 252 23.82 -1.99 -1.29
N GLY A 253 23.84 -0.87 -2.00
CA GLY A 253 24.13 -0.81 -3.43
C GLY A 253 25.36 0.04 -3.73
N ASP A 254 26.24 -0.47 -4.58
CA ASP A 254 27.35 0.25 -5.14
C ASP A 254 27.45 0.04 -6.65
N GLU A 255 28.55 0.49 -7.28
CA GLU A 255 28.76 0.42 -8.74
C GLU A 255 27.54 0.94 -9.53
N ILE A 256 26.93 2.03 -9.03
CA ILE A 256 25.66 2.56 -9.58
C ILE A 256 25.94 3.30 -10.87
N VAL A 257 25.39 2.80 -11.98
CA VAL A 257 25.54 3.36 -13.34
C VAL A 257 24.15 3.75 -13.88
N SER A 258 24.04 5.00 -14.36
CA SER A 258 22.85 5.42 -15.12
C SER A 258 22.94 4.89 -16.56
N ARG A 259 21.85 4.29 -17.02
CA ARG A 259 21.64 3.94 -18.43
C ARG A 259 20.76 4.96 -19.15
N GLY A 260 20.78 6.21 -18.63
CA GLY A 260 19.89 7.27 -19.09
C GLY A 260 18.44 6.92 -18.81
N LEU A 261 17.55 7.20 -19.76
CA LEU A 261 16.11 6.92 -19.62
C LEU A 261 15.77 5.43 -19.63
N LYS A 262 16.73 4.55 -19.93
CA LYS A 262 16.54 3.08 -19.94
C LYS A 262 16.66 2.45 -18.53
N GLY A 263 16.98 3.24 -17.50
CA GLY A 263 17.07 2.76 -16.14
C GLY A 263 18.43 2.88 -15.50
N MET A 264 18.67 2.07 -14.49
CA MET A 264 19.90 2.04 -13.68
C MET A 264 20.47 0.62 -13.67
N THR A 265 21.78 0.51 -13.48
CA THR A 265 22.46 -0.74 -13.12
C THR A 265 23.16 -0.52 -11.79
N CYS A 266 23.13 -1.49 -10.89
CA CYS A 266 23.89 -1.45 -9.65
C CYS A 266 24.27 -2.86 -9.19
N THR A 267 25.27 -2.97 -8.31
CA THR A 267 25.57 -4.19 -7.57
C THR A 267 24.90 -4.10 -6.20
N ILE A 268 24.04 -5.07 -5.86
CA ILE A 268 23.37 -5.19 -4.57
C ILE A 268 24.14 -6.18 -3.69
N HIS A 269 24.50 -5.73 -2.50
CA HIS A 269 25.12 -6.55 -1.45
C HIS A 269 24.08 -6.95 -0.40
N LEU A 270 23.96 -8.26 -0.14
CA LEU A 270 22.95 -8.87 0.71
C LEU A 270 23.58 -9.98 1.55
N GLY A 271 24.02 -9.65 2.76
CA GLY A 271 24.85 -10.54 3.56
C GLY A 271 26.17 -10.84 2.85
N ASP A 272 26.50 -12.14 2.70
CA ASP A 272 27.72 -12.58 2.00
C ASP A 272 27.57 -12.64 0.46
N ASN A 273 26.38 -12.36 -0.05
CA ASN A 273 26.09 -12.38 -1.48
C ASN A 273 26.17 -11.00 -2.10
N ALA A 274 26.63 -10.94 -3.35
CA ALA A 274 26.56 -9.75 -4.18
C ALA A 274 26.13 -10.13 -5.60
N PHE A 275 25.25 -9.32 -6.21
CA PHE A 275 24.77 -9.55 -7.56
C PHE A 275 24.48 -8.24 -8.28
N THR A 276 24.80 -8.19 -9.54
CA THR A 276 24.48 -7.03 -10.39
C THR A 276 23.07 -7.16 -10.93
N VAL A 277 22.31 -6.04 -10.90
CA VAL A 277 20.92 -5.98 -11.33
C VAL A 277 20.66 -4.78 -12.22
N ASP A 278 19.82 -4.97 -13.23
CA ASP A 278 19.30 -3.94 -14.10
C ASP A 278 17.90 -3.49 -13.63
N ILE A 279 17.81 -2.23 -13.25
CA ILE A 279 16.54 -1.62 -12.82
C ILE A 279 15.95 -0.92 -14.05
N PRO A 280 14.77 -1.36 -14.58
CA PRO A 280 14.23 -0.85 -15.84
C PRO A 280 13.62 0.54 -15.76
N MET A 281 13.77 1.24 -14.65
CA MET A 281 13.27 2.60 -14.44
C MET A 281 14.43 3.56 -14.13
N PRO A 282 14.41 4.78 -14.72
CA PRO A 282 15.49 5.74 -14.54
C PRO A 282 15.43 6.42 -13.17
N GLY A 283 16.59 6.90 -12.77
CA GLY A 283 16.77 7.71 -11.57
C GLY A 283 17.33 6.97 -10.38
N ARG A 284 18.27 7.63 -9.72
CA ARG A 284 18.98 7.07 -8.56
C ARG A 284 18.06 6.63 -7.41
N HIS A 285 16.90 7.27 -7.28
CA HIS A 285 15.89 6.88 -6.28
C HIS A 285 15.33 5.47 -6.51
N MET A 286 15.36 4.95 -7.75
CA MET A 286 14.93 3.58 -8.04
C MET A 286 15.89 2.53 -7.48
N VAL A 287 17.17 2.89 -7.28
CA VAL A 287 18.12 2.01 -6.59
C VAL A 287 17.69 1.78 -5.14
N TYR A 288 17.23 2.82 -4.41
CA TYR A 288 16.69 2.65 -3.05
C TYR A 288 15.47 1.72 -3.01
N ASN A 289 14.59 1.82 -4.01
CA ASN A 289 13.42 0.94 -4.09
C ASN A 289 13.83 -0.53 -4.32
N ALA A 290 14.85 -0.76 -5.17
CA ALA A 290 15.42 -2.09 -5.40
C ALA A 290 16.10 -2.65 -4.14
N LEU A 291 16.84 -1.82 -3.40
CA LEU A 291 17.48 -2.22 -2.13
C LEU A 291 16.45 -2.57 -1.05
N ALA A 292 15.38 -1.78 -0.92
CA ALA A 292 14.26 -2.10 -0.02
C ALA A 292 13.62 -3.44 -0.40
N ALA A 293 13.41 -3.69 -1.70
CA ALA A 293 12.84 -4.94 -2.19
C ALA A 293 13.79 -6.12 -1.99
N ALA A 294 15.10 -5.93 -2.13
CA ALA A 294 16.10 -6.96 -1.83
C ALA A 294 16.09 -7.33 -0.33
N ALA A 295 16.02 -6.32 0.56
CA ALA A 295 15.90 -6.56 2.00
C ALA A 295 14.65 -7.36 2.34
N VAL A 296 13.48 -6.98 1.80
CA VAL A 296 12.22 -7.69 2.02
C VAL A 296 12.26 -9.08 1.40
N GLY A 297 12.74 -9.24 0.16
CA GLY A 297 12.89 -10.55 -0.49
C GLY A 297 13.74 -11.52 0.33
N ASN A 298 14.84 -11.05 0.90
CA ASN A 298 15.69 -11.85 1.78
C ASN A 298 14.97 -12.27 3.07
N ILE A 299 14.21 -11.38 3.69
CA ILE A 299 13.40 -11.69 4.89
C ILE A 299 12.42 -12.83 4.60
N TYR A 300 11.80 -12.84 3.41
CA TYR A 300 10.86 -13.88 3.00
C TYR A 300 11.53 -15.07 2.28
N GLY A 301 12.85 -15.18 2.36
CA GLY A 301 13.62 -16.35 1.91
C GLY A 301 13.60 -16.55 0.38
N LEU A 302 13.62 -15.46 -0.39
CA LEU A 302 13.86 -15.50 -1.83
C LEU A 302 15.36 -15.66 -2.08
N THR A 303 15.72 -16.37 -3.15
CA THR A 303 17.11 -16.45 -3.61
C THR A 303 17.54 -15.12 -4.28
N THR A 304 18.84 -14.92 -4.42
CA THR A 304 19.39 -13.75 -5.14
C THR A 304 18.90 -13.68 -6.58
N GLU A 305 18.75 -14.84 -7.25
CA GLU A 305 18.21 -14.94 -8.61
C GLU A 305 16.75 -14.52 -8.69
N GLN A 306 15.93 -14.94 -7.71
CA GLN A 306 14.54 -14.52 -7.62
C GLN A 306 14.42 -13.02 -7.35
N ILE A 307 15.22 -12.49 -6.42
CA ILE A 307 15.25 -11.05 -6.12
C ILE A 307 15.63 -10.26 -7.38
N LYS A 308 16.71 -10.66 -8.05
CA LYS A 308 17.17 -10.07 -9.31
C LYS A 308 16.07 -10.11 -10.36
N ALA A 309 15.50 -11.27 -10.63
CA ALA A 309 14.44 -11.43 -11.63
C ALA A 309 13.22 -10.53 -11.33
N GLY A 310 12.83 -10.42 -10.05
CA GLY A 310 11.72 -9.55 -9.64
C GLY A 310 12.00 -8.06 -9.85
N ILE A 311 13.24 -7.60 -9.60
CA ILE A 311 13.62 -6.21 -9.87
C ILE A 311 13.67 -5.93 -11.37
N GLU A 312 14.27 -6.82 -12.16
CA GLU A 312 14.43 -6.68 -13.60
C GLU A 312 13.12 -6.78 -14.40
N SER A 313 12.11 -7.47 -13.84
CA SER A 313 10.78 -7.61 -14.44
C SER A 313 9.79 -6.51 -14.08
N LEU A 314 10.24 -5.43 -13.42
CA LEU A 314 9.37 -4.34 -13.02
C LEU A 314 8.74 -3.66 -14.25
N GLU A 315 7.41 -3.61 -14.29
CA GLU A 315 6.66 -2.92 -15.33
C GLU A 315 6.54 -1.42 -15.07
N PRO A 316 6.40 -0.59 -16.12
CA PRO A 316 6.17 0.84 -15.98
C PRO A 316 4.91 1.14 -15.14
N ILE A 317 5.04 2.07 -14.19
CA ILE A 317 3.96 2.48 -13.30
C ILE A 317 3.28 3.71 -13.89
N SER A 318 1.97 3.67 -14.11
CA SER A 318 1.21 4.81 -14.64
C SER A 318 1.35 6.06 -13.74
N GLY A 319 1.66 7.21 -14.34
CA GLY A 319 1.88 8.48 -13.64
C GLY A 319 3.17 8.51 -12.79
N ARG A 320 4.07 7.54 -12.98
CA ARG A 320 5.37 7.44 -12.29
C ARG A 320 6.45 7.10 -13.30
N PHE A 321 7.11 8.10 -13.87
CA PHE A 321 8.16 7.94 -14.88
C PHE A 321 7.77 7.05 -16.07
N ARG A 322 6.49 7.08 -16.46
CA ARG A 322 6.03 6.33 -17.62
C ARG A 322 6.55 6.98 -18.89
N MET A 323 7.29 6.21 -19.69
CA MET A 323 7.76 6.65 -21.00
C MET A 323 6.66 6.47 -22.04
N ILE A 324 6.39 7.53 -22.80
CA ILE A 324 5.43 7.54 -23.91
C ILE A 324 6.17 8.06 -25.13
N GLU A 325 6.46 7.16 -26.06
CA GLU A 325 7.11 7.52 -27.33
C GLU A 325 6.08 8.03 -28.34
N THR A 326 6.41 9.12 -29.00
CA THR A 326 5.66 9.68 -30.12
C THR A 326 6.58 9.87 -31.32
N ASP A 327 6.03 10.13 -32.50
CA ASP A 327 6.80 10.37 -33.72
C ASP A 327 7.78 11.57 -33.61
N LYS A 328 7.58 12.47 -32.64
CA LYS A 328 8.31 13.75 -32.55
C LYS A 328 9.10 13.89 -31.25
N PHE A 329 8.66 13.28 -30.17
CA PHE A 329 9.26 13.43 -28.85
C PHE A 329 8.96 12.26 -27.92
N LEU A 330 9.79 12.11 -26.93
CA LEU A 330 9.57 11.22 -25.80
C LEU A 330 8.96 12.02 -24.64
N ILE A 331 7.82 11.55 -24.13
CA ILE A 331 7.15 12.12 -22.95
C ILE A 331 7.51 11.26 -21.75
N VAL A 332 7.93 11.88 -20.66
CA VAL A 332 8.08 11.24 -19.35
C VAL A 332 6.89 11.69 -18.50
N ASP A 333 5.93 10.78 -18.31
CA ASP A 333 4.74 11.03 -17.51
C ASP A 333 5.01 10.71 -16.03
N ASP A 334 5.16 11.77 -15.21
CA ASP A 334 5.33 11.69 -13.76
C ASP A 334 4.35 12.65 -13.04
N CYS A 335 3.12 12.70 -13.54
CA CYS A 335 2.13 13.72 -13.19
C CYS A 335 1.18 13.34 -12.03
N TYR A 336 1.40 12.21 -11.35
CA TYR A 336 0.49 11.76 -10.29
C TYR A 336 0.41 12.74 -9.11
N ASN A 337 1.56 13.23 -8.63
CA ASN A 337 1.66 14.20 -7.53
C ASN A 337 3.04 14.84 -7.52
N ALA A 338 3.14 16.04 -6.97
CA ALA A 338 4.38 16.79 -6.89
C ALA A 338 4.72 17.19 -5.45
N ASN A 339 6.01 17.15 -5.13
CA ASN A 339 6.61 17.75 -3.95
C ASN A 339 8.09 18.06 -4.26
N PRO A 340 8.79 18.88 -3.46
CA PRO A 340 10.15 19.28 -3.76
C PRO A 340 11.13 18.12 -4.02
N MET A 341 11.01 17.02 -3.27
CA MET A 341 11.90 15.85 -3.43
C MET A 341 11.59 15.08 -4.72
N SER A 342 10.33 14.80 -5.02
CA SER A 342 9.94 14.08 -6.24
C SER A 342 10.23 14.92 -7.49
N MET A 343 9.91 16.21 -7.45
CA MET A 343 10.21 17.14 -8.55
C MET A 343 11.72 17.20 -8.87
N LYS A 344 12.55 17.28 -7.82
CA LYS A 344 14.01 17.24 -8.01
C LYS A 344 14.44 15.93 -8.68
N ALA A 345 13.93 14.79 -8.23
CA ALA A 345 14.26 13.48 -8.81
C ALA A 345 13.85 13.41 -10.29
N SER A 346 12.67 13.93 -10.65
CA SER A 346 12.16 13.97 -12.02
C SER A 346 13.01 14.86 -12.91
N LEU A 347 13.40 16.03 -12.42
CA LEU A 347 14.28 16.96 -13.15
C LEU A 347 15.71 16.40 -13.32
N ASP A 348 16.20 15.63 -12.33
CA ASP A 348 17.51 14.97 -12.45
C ASP A 348 17.47 13.88 -13.53
N VAL A 349 16.38 13.11 -13.67
CA VAL A 349 16.19 12.16 -14.77
C VAL A 349 16.07 12.88 -16.13
N LEU A 350 15.37 14.01 -16.17
CA LEU A 350 15.25 14.78 -17.42
C LEU A 350 16.60 15.24 -18.00
N LYS A 351 17.62 15.42 -17.15
CA LYS A 351 19.01 15.75 -17.60
C LYS A 351 19.62 14.65 -18.45
N ASP A 352 19.22 13.39 -18.27
CA ASP A 352 19.70 12.24 -19.02
C ASP A 352 19.05 12.12 -20.41
N GLY A 353 18.01 12.91 -20.69
CA GLY A 353 17.35 12.96 -21.99
C GLY A 353 18.21 13.59 -23.07
N ALA A 354 18.18 13.02 -24.29
CA ALA A 354 18.85 13.58 -25.46
C ALA A 354 18.06 14.75 -26.05
N GLY A 355 18.77 15.70 -26.70
CA GLY A 355 18.16 16.81 -27.41
C GLY A 355 17.60 17.92 -26.52
N ARG A 356 16.55 18.62 -27.01
CA ARG A 356 15.90 19.69 -26.26
C ARG A 356 15.03 19.11 -25.14
N ARG A 357 15.27 19.53 -23.92
CA ARG A 357 14.54 19.10 -22.73
C ARG A 357 13.52 20.17 -22.34
N VAL A 358 12.30 19.74 -22.06
CA VAL A 358 11.21 20.63 -21.68
C VAL A 358 10.54 20.01 -20.45
N ALA A 359 10.43 20.79 -19.37
CA ALA A 359 9.63 20.40 -18.19
C ALA A 359 8.30 21.16 -18.22
N VAL A 360 7.19 20.43 -18.07
CA VAL A 360 5.85 21.00 -17.87
C VAL A 360 5.51 20.75 -16.42
N LEU A 361 5.46 21.82 -15.63
CA LEU A 361 5.24 21.77 -14.19
C LEU A 361 3.83 22.26 -13.91
N GLY A 362 3.07 21.47 -13.18
CA GLY A 362 1.76 21.84 -12.65
C GLY A 362 1.83 22.19 -11.16
N ASP A 363 0.70 22.65 -10.61
CA ASP A 363 0.53 22.95 -9.19
C ASP A 363 0.41 21.66 -8.35
#